data_19a737d7413ad5488f7c222026f7f1a4
#
_entry.id   19a737d7413ad5488f7c222026f7f1a4
#
_cell.length_a   1.000
_cell.length_b   1.000
_cell.length_c   1.000
_cell.angle_alpha   90.00
_cell.angle_beta   90.00
_cell.angle_gamma   90.00
#
_symmetry.space_group_name_H-M   'P 1'
#
loop_
_entity.id
_entity.type
_entity.pdbx_description
1 polymer ?
#
loop_
_entity_poly.entity_id
_entity_poly.type
_entity_poly.pdbx_seq_one_letter_code
_entity_poly.pdbx_strand_id
1 'polypeptide(L)'
;MKTNVLAIILSGAVATLAIGDAMAQTQNSRSTYFLEGSTYRHELNPAFMGERGYVSFPGLGNLTIGAQSTGGVGDFIFKKANGDLTTFMNEEVSSAEFLKGLPKRLKVGVNVDESILSLGFHAWGGFNTLGISVKSNTNVFMPDELFKFMKNGVASETGSSYNVKNVNIVSTNYAEITFGHAREINERLTVGAKVKALVGLAKATMHIDELNILASQDQWTITPKNAELYMSAKGLIVPTKGETGNYQEDDYILDANGDRTPILKDGTDGQISYDDIDFDTDNLGPTGFGMAIDLGATYKLNDEWTFSASLLDLGFISWKNTTKGTMSKDFTFDGFSDISVKDDGTNNNKKLDTQVDELVDDLADLAKFDKAGEGLKRTTALAATLHLGAQYTLPAYDRLSFGFLSTCLLYTSPSPRD
;
A
#
# COMPACT_ATOMS: atom_id res chain seq x y z
N MET A 1 -17.56 -1.47 -17.48
CA MET A 1 -17.15 -0.86 -16.20
C MET A 1 -15.69 -0.45 -16.38
N LYS A 2 -15.45 0.83 -16.63
CA LYS A 2 -14.08 1.34 -16.68
C LYS A 2 -13.59 1.37 -15.22
N THR A 3 -12.54 0.66 -14.92
CA THR A 3 -12.02 0.54 -13.56
C THR A 3 -10.93 1.59 -13.42
N ASN A 4 -11.20 2.65 -12.69
CA ASN A 4 -10.25 3.73 -12.45
C ASN A 4 -9.07 3.18 -11.61
N VAL A 5 -7.88 3.10 -12.21
CA VAL A 5 -6.69 2.47 -11.57
C VAL A 5 -6.25 3.26 -10.33
N LEU A 6 -6.37 4.58 -10.36
CA LEU A 6 -6.08 5.42 -9.20
C LEU A 6 -7.15 5.23 -8.12
N ALA A 7 -8.43 5.10 -8.53
CA ALA A 7 -9.52 4.73 -7.65
C ALA A 7 -9.32 3.35 -7.03
N ILE A 8 -8.79 2.35 -7.75
CA ILE A 8 -8.44 1.05 -7.17
C ILE A 8 -7.32 1.20 -6.13
N ILE A 9 -6.29 2.00 -6.39
CA ILE A 9 -5.20 2.23 -5.45
C ILE A 9 -5.70 2.99 -4.22
N LEU A 10 -6.52 4.01 -4.40
CA LEU A 10 -7.08 4.85 -3.33
C LEU A 10 -8.27 4.18 -2.63
N SER A 11 -9.18 3.53 -3.37
CA SER A 11 -10.31 2.79 -2.78
C SER A 11 -9.86 1.56 -2.02
N GLY A 12 -8.77 0.90 -2.44
CA GLY A 12 -8.10 -0.11 -1.63
C GLY A 12 -7.67 0.44 -0.27
N ALA A 13 -7.15 1.66 -0.21
CA ALA A 13 -6.78 2.34 1.03
C ALA A 13 -7.99 2.79 1.85
N VAL A 14 -9.06 3.27 1.21
CA VAL A 14 -10.29 3.72 1.88
C VAL A 14 -11.19 2.54 2.27
N ALA A 15 -11.28 1.50 1.44
CA ALA A 15 -12.01 0.27 1.79
C ALA A 15 -11.40 -0.43 3.02
N THR A 16 -10.08 -0.31 3.23
CA THR A 16 -9.44 -0.81 4.46
C THR A 16 -9.80 0.00 5.69
N LEU A 17 -10.10 1.29 5.56
CA LEU A 17 -10.65 2.08 6.66
C LEU A 17 -12.08 1.63 7.04
N ALA A 18 -12.86 1.15 6.07
CA ALA A 18 -14.23 0.66 6.30
C ALA A 18 -14.30 -0.79 6.85
N ILE A 19 -13.25 -1.60 6.66
CA ILE A 19 -13.18 -3.00 7.13
C ILE A 19 -12.56 -3.12 8.55
N GLY A 20 -12.17 -1.99 9.16
CA GLY A 20 -11.21 -1.86 10.26
C GLY A 20 -11.52 -2.57 11.58
N ASP A 21 -12.71 -3.06 11.86
CA ASP A 21 -13.00 -3.78 13.12
C ASP A 21 -12.94 -5.32 12.99
N ALA A 22 -12.93 -5.87 11.78
CA ALA A 22 -13.01 -7.31 11.57
C ALA A 22 -11.68 -8.00 11.24
N MET A 23 -10.64 -7.27 10.82
CA MET A 23 -9.46 -7.84 10.21
C MET A 23 -8.12 -7.29 10.74
N ALA A 24 -8.08 -6.81 11.95
CA ALA A 24 -6.82 -6.54 12.63
C ALA A 24 -6.15 -7.87 13.00
N GLN A 25 -5.53 -8.54 12.07
CA GLN A 25 -4.53 -9.60 12.22
C GLN A 25 -4.66 -10.67 11.15
N THR A 26 -3.92 -10.50 10.07
CA THR A 26 -3.31 -11.65 9.41
C THR A 26 -2.10 -11.20 8.56
N GLN A 27 -1.11 -10.59 9.13
CA GLN A 27 0.25 -10.99 8.78
C GLN A 27 0.36 -12.43 9.24
N ASN A 28 1.06 -13.32 8.50
CA ASN A 28 1.40 -14.68 8.93
C ASN A 28 1.51 -14.67 10.43
N SER A 29 0.50 -15.26 11.09
CA SER A 29 0.19 -14.93 12.50
C SER A 29 1.51 -14.96 13.27
N ARG A 30 1.94 -13.85 13.83
CA ARG A 30 3.21 -13.78 14.58
C ARG A 30 3.26 -14.85 15.67
N SER A 31 2.09 -15.31 16.12
CA SER A 31 1.90 -16.47 16.97
C SER A 31 2.34 -17.77 16.30
N THR A 32 2.22 -17.91 14.97
CA THR A 32 2.69 -19.08 14.22
C THR A 32 4.20 -19.25 14.29
N TYR A 33 4.94 -18.18 14.57
CA TYR A 33 6.39 -18.23 14.74
C TYR A 33 6.84 -19.25 15.78
N PHE A 34 6.09 -19.41 16.86
CA PHE A 34 6.39 -20.31 17.96
C PHE A 34 5.55 -21.62 17.94
N LEU A 35 4.68 -21.81 16.93
CA LEU A 35 3.88 -23.04 16.80
C LEU A 35 4.65 -24.10 15.99
N GLU A 36 5.32 -25.00 16.67
CA GLU A 36 6.21 -26.03 16.04
C GLU A 36 5.52 -26.91 15.01
N GLY A 37 4.23 -27.23 15.20
CA GLY A 37 3.45 -28.01 14.24
C GLY A 37 2.97 -27.26 12.98
N SER A 38 3.26 -25.96 12.84
CA SER A 38 2.81 -25.19 11.69
C SER A 38 3.69 -25.43 10.46
N THR A 39 3.10 -25.90 9.39
CA THR A 39 3.77 -26.25 8.12
C THR A 39 4.52 -25.06 7.50
N TYR A 40 3.98 -23.84 7.62
CA TYR A 40 4.49 -22.64 6.94
C TYR A 40 5.46 -21.78 7.79
N ARG A 41 5.91 -22.26 8.95
CA ARG A 41 6.89 -21.53 9.79
C ARG A 41 8.17 -21.16 9.05
N HIS A 42 8.58 -21.98 8.08
CA HIS A 42 9.74 -21.71 7.23
C HIS A 42 9.65 -20.44 6.39
N GLU A 43 8.46 -19.85 6.26
CA GLU A 43 8.27 -18.52 5.63
C GLU A 43 8.65 -17.38 6.56
N LEU A 44 8.59 -17.61 7.87
CA LEU A 44 8.99 -16.63 8.89
C LEU A 44 10.45 -16.77 9.30
N ASN A 45 11.00 -17.98 9.19
CA ASN A 45 12.41 -18.27 9.43
C ASN A 45 12.82 -19.52 8.65
N PRO A 46 13.69 -19.42 7.65
CA PRO A 46 14.14 -20.58 6.86
C PRO A 46 14.77 -21.72 7.67
N ALA A 47 15.24 -21.45 8.90
CA ALA A 47 15.79 -22.48 9.79
C ALA A 47 14.73 -23.34 10.48
N PHE A 48 13.44 -22.99 10.37
CA PHE A 48 12.36 -23.80 10.93
C PHE A 48 12.06 -24.99 10.03
N MET A 49 12.67 -26.11 10.39
CA MET A 49 12.48 -27.38 9.68
C MET A 49 11.07 -27.93 9.92
N GLY A 50 10.46 -28.48 8.87
CA GLY A 50 9.19 -29.20 9.00
C GLY A 50 9.43 -30.61 9.57
N GLU A 51 8.54 -31.09 10.42
CA GLU A 51 8.58 -32.46 10.95
C GLU A 51 8.25 -33.49 9.88
N ARG A 52 7.34 -33.15 8.96
CA ARG A 52 6.85 -34.03 7.91
C ARG A 52 6.92 -33.38 6.55
N GLY A 53 7.10 -34.21 5.51
CA GLY A 53 6.91 -33.76 4.14
C GLY A 53 5.44 -33.38 3.90
N TYR A 54 5.22 -32.38 3.04
CA TYR A 54 3.90 -31.90 2.71
C TYR A 54 3.82 -31.45 1.24
N VAL A 55 2.60 -31.41 0.72
CA VAL A 55 2.23 -30.79 -0.55
C VAL A 55 1.00 -29.93 -0.30
N SER A 56 1.02 -28.70 -0.74
CA SER A 56 -0.13 -27.77 -0.64
C SER A 56 -0.41 -27.12 -2.00
N PHE A 57 -1.71 -27.00 -2.32
CA PHE A 57 -2.22 -26.39 -3.52
C PHE A 57 -3.12 -25.18 -3.18
N PRO A 58 -3.49 -24.32 -4.16
CA PRO A 58 -4.37 -23.18 -3.95
C PRO A 58 -5.69 -23.60 -3.28
N GLY A 59 -6.16 -22.76 -2.35
CA GLY A 59 -7.38 -23.01 -1.59
C GLY A 59 -7.28 -24.05 -0.46
N LEU A 60 -6.21 -24.83 -0.40
CA LEU A 60 -5.92 -25.76 0.69
C LEU A 60 -4.73 -25.29 1.55
N GLY A 61 -4.08 -24.23 1.14
CA GLY A 61 -2.82 -23.82 1.69
C GLY A 61 -2.85 -22.47 2.39
N ASN A 62 -2.07 -21.55 1.93
CA ASN A 62 -1.73 -20.34 2.66
C ASN A 62 -2.21 -19.11 1.89
N LEU A 63 -3.47 -18.75 2.07
CA LEU A 63 -3.95 -17.42 1.71
C LEU A 63 -3.85 -16.52 2.94
N THR A 64 -3.04 -15.48 2.85
CA THR A 64 -2.93 -14.46 3.87
C THR A 64 -3.43 -13.12 3.32
N ILE A 65 -4.41 -12.55 3.98
CA ILE A 65 -4.87 -11.18 3.71
C ILE A 65 -4.62 -10.37 4.97
N GLY A 66 -3.78 -9.37 4.86
CA GLY A 66 -3.41 -8.49 5.97
C GLY A 66 -3.82 -7.05 5.68
N ALA A 67 -4.41 -6.41 6.68
CA ALA A 67 -4.62 -4.97 6.69
C ALA A 67 -4.02 -4.37 7.96
N GLN A 68 -3.37 -3.24 7.84
CA GLN A 68 -2.78 -2.52 8.95
C GLN A 68 -2.99 -1.03 8.80
N SER A 69 -3.32 -0.36 9.89
CA SER A 69 -3.45 1.09 9.91
C SER A 69 -2.90 1.64 11.22
N THR A 70 -2.36 2.86 11.20
CA THR A 70 -1.99 3.60 12.40
C THR A 70 -3.14 4.45 12.96
N GLY A 71 -4.21 4.65 12.18
CA GLY A 71 -5.48 5.24 12.60
C GLY A 71 -6.58 4.18 12.64
N GLY A 72 -7.55 4.34 13.52
CA GLY A 72 -8.73 3.50 13.61
C GLY A 72 -9.87 4.01 12.72
N VAL A 73 -10.85 3.15 12.42
CA VAL A 73 -12.09 3.56 11.73
C VAL A 73 -12.82 4.65 12.53
N GLY A 74 -12.80 4.54 13.86
CA GLY A 74 -13.39 5.53 14.77
C GLY A 74 -12.75 6.92 14.69
N ASP A 75 -11.58 7.07 14.06
CA ASP A 75 -10.94 8.37 13.83
C ASP A 75 -11.54 9.09 12.62
N PHE A 76 -12.29 8.38 11.75
CA PHE A 76 -12.86 8.92 10.50
C PHE A 76 -14.38 8.87 10.45
N ILE A 77 -15.00 7.99 11.23
CA ILE A 77 -16.45 7.82 11.28
C ILE A 77 -16.97 8.23 12.66
N PHE A 78 -17.92 9.13 12.66
CA PHE A 78 -18.49 9.78 13.82
C PHE A 78 -19.99 9.50 13.94
N LYS A 79 -20.53 9.69 15.12
CA LYS A 79 -21.95 9.53 15.39
C LYS A 79 -22.61 10.90 15.53
N LYS A 80 -23.63 11.17 14.71
CA LYS A 80 -24.44 12.39 14.78
C LYS A 80 -25.32 12.41 16.05
N ALA A 81 -25.85 13.57 16.36
CA ALA A 81 -26.79 13.77 17.46
C ALA A 81 -28.06 12.90 17.35
N ASN A 82 -28.50 12.61 16.12
CA ASN A 82 -29.65 11.75 15.82
C ASN A 82 -29.32 10.23 15.87
N GLY A 83 -28.06 9.87 16.06
CA GLY A 83 -27.59 8.50 16.14
C GLY A 83 -27.04 7.90 14.84
N ASP A 84 -27.17 8.61 13.71
CA ASP A 84 -26.63 8.17 12.41
C ASP A 84 -25.10 8.28 12.36
N LEU A 85 -24.48 7.48 11.50
CA LEU A 85 -23.05 7.56 11.25
C LEU A 85 -22.76 8.62 10.18
N THR A 86 -21.63 9.31 10.35
CA THR A 86 -21.13 10.30 9.39
C THR A 86 -19.61 10.27 9.30
N THR A 87 -19.06 10.92 8.28
CA THR A 87 -17.60 11.04 8.14
C THR A 87 -17.09 12.30 8.85
N PHE A 88 -15.77 12.38 9.00
CA PHE A 88 -15.10 13.57 9.55
C PHE A 88 -15.36 14.85 8.74
N MET A 89 -15.75 14.75 7.47
CA MET A 89 -16.04 15.90 6.60
C MET A 89 -17.34 16.62 6.97
N ASN A 90 -18.26 15.96 7.68
CA ASN A 90 -19.56 16.53 8.05
C ASN A 90 -19.41 17.74 8.99
N GLU A 91 -20.27 18.73 8.83
CA GLU A 91 -20.28 19.97 9.62
C GLU A 91 -20.52 19.74 11.13
N GLU A 92 -21.31 18.71 11.50
CA GLU A 92 -21.56 18.36 12.90
C GLU A 92 -20.31 17.85 13.62
N VAL A 93 -19.28 17.40 12.89
CA VAL A 93 -18.01 16.96 13.46
C VAL A 93 -17.04 18.14 13.54
N SER A 94 -16.69 18.56 14.72
CA SER A 94 -15.74 19.68 14.86
C SER A 94 -14.32 19.29 14.45
N SER A 95 -13.57 20.25 13.88
CA SER A 95 -12.14 20.04 13.55
C SER A 95 -11.32 19.61 14.76
N ALA A 96 -11.62 20.15 15.94
CA ALA A 96 -10.91 19.82 17.18
C ALA A 96 -11.16 18.36 17.61
N GLU A 97 -12.36 17.85 17.43
CA GLU A 97 -12.73 16.46 17.73
C GLU A 97 -12.02 15.50 16.77
N PHE A 98 -12.11 15.74 15.47
CA PHE A 98 -11.47 14.94 14.44
C PHE A 98 -9.95 14.88 14.60
N LEU A 99 -9.29 16.06 14.69
CA LEU A 99 -7.83 16.13 14.73
C LEU A 99 -7.22 15.58 16.02
N LYS A 100 -8.00 15.48 17.10
CA LYS A 100 -7.52 14.91 18.38
C LYS A 100 -7.19 13.42 18.28
N GLY A 101 -7.95 12.64 17.48
CA GLY A 101 -7.73 11.20 17.27
C GLY A 101 -6.73 10.90 16.17
N LEU A 102 -6.50 11.85 15.26
CA LEU A 102 -5.72 11.62 14.05
C LEU A 102 -4.22 11.46 14.33
N PRO A 103 -3.57 10.39 13.87
CA PRO A 103 -2.11 10.28 13.96
C PRO A 103 -1.43 11.30 13.04
N LYS A 104 -0.30 11.88 13.46
CA LYS A 104 0.47 12.84 12.64
C LYS A 104 0.83 12.31 11.26
N ARG A 105 0.88 11.00 11.11
CA ARG A 105 1.13 10.30 9.86
C ARG A 105 0.27 9.05 9.83
N LEU A 106 -0.78 9.10 9.01
CA LEU A 106 -1.59 7.94 8.74
C LEU A 106 -0.82 6.99 7.82
N LYS A 107 -0.68 5.75 8.25
CA LYS A 107 -0.18 4.65 7.43
C LYS A 107 -1.30 3.65 7.26
N VAL A 108 -1.58 3.27 6.04
CA VAL A 108 -2.51 2.18 5.70
C VAL A 108 -1.76 1.20 4.82
N GLY A 109 -1.79 -0.07 5.17
CA GLY A 109 -1.15 -1.13 4.40
C GLY A 109 -2.12 -2.29 4.18
N VAL A 110 -2.12 -2.81 2.96
CA VAL A 110 -2.83 -4.04 2.59
C VAL A 110 -1.83 -4.98 1.96
N ASN A 111 -1.83 -6.21 2.40
CA ASN A 111 -1.04 -7.27 1.77
C ASN A 111 -1.90 -8.50 1.52
N VAL A 112 -1.68 -9.11 0.37
CA VAL A 112 -2.26 -10.40 -0.01
C VAL A 112 -1.11 -11.30 -0.43
N ASP A 113 -1.04 -12.48 0.17
CA ASP A 113 -0.04 -13.50 -0.15
C ASP A 113 -0.79 -14.83 -0.37
N GLU A 114 -0.72 -15.34 -1.59
CA GLU A 114 -1.35 -16.60 -1.98
C GLU A 114 -0.28 -17.60 -2.41
N SER A 115 -0.22 -18.73 -1.71
CA SER A 115 0.63 -19.86 -2.07
C SER A 115 -0.06 -20.72 -3.11
N ILE A 116 0.41 -20.65 -4.35
CA ILE A 116 -0.11 -21.47 -5.48
C ILE A 116 0.35 -22.92 -5.37
N LEU A 117 1.60 -23.12 -4.97
CA LEU A 117 2.17 -24.44 -4.73
C LEU A 117 3.19 -24.33 -3.61
N SER A 118 3.15 -25.24 -2.66
CA SER A 118 4.19 -25.37 -1.64
C SER A 118 4.48 -26.84 -1.38
N LEU A 119 5.76 -27.20 -1.38
CA LEU A 119 6.26 -28.54 -1.11
C LEU A 119 7.29 -28.47 0.00
N GLY A 120 7.27 -29.44 0.91
CA GLY A 120 8.30 -29.64 1.90
C GLY A 120 8.71 -31.12 1.97
N PHE A 121 10.00 -31.41 1.99
CA PHE A 121 10.51 -32.76 2.03
C PHE A 121 11.91 -32.87 2.65
N HIS A 122 12.18 -34.01 3.25
CA HIS A 122 13.51 -34.31 3.79
C HIS A 122 14.40 -34.90 2.68
N ALA A 123 15.52 -34.26 2.42
CA ALA A 123 16.59 -34.75 1.54
C ALA A 123 17.90 -34.01 1.84
N TRP A 124 19.03 -34.57 1.41
CA TRP A 124 20.36 -33.96 1.50
C TRP A 124 20.80 -33.61 2.92
N GLY A 125 20.31 -34.39 3.90
CA GLY A 125 20.65 -34.17 5.33
C GLY A 125 19.95 -32.96 5.96
N GLY A 126 18.82 -32.52 5.38
CA GLY A 126 18.05 -31.40 5.88
C GLY A 126 16.63 -31.41 5.37
N PHE A 127 15.89 -30.35 5.66
CA PHE A 127 14.55 -30.12 5.17
C PHE A 127 14.57 -29.11 4.02
N ASN A 128 13.90 -29.46 2.92
CA ASN A 128 13.86 -28.65 1.72
C ASN A 128 12.43 -28.17 1.48
N THR A 129 12.31 -26.94 0.98
CA THR A 129 11.04 -26.35 0.57
C THR A 129 11.13 -25.85 -0.85
N LEU A 130 10.05 -26.02 -1.60
CA LEU A 130 9.87 -25.43 -2.94
C LEU A 130 8.50 -24.78 -2.97
N GLY A 131 8.42 -23.54 -3.45
CA GLY A 131 7.17 -22.80 -3.46
C GLY A 131 7.00 -21.93 -4.70
N ILE A 132 5.74 -21.68 -5.03
CA ILE A 132 5.29 -20.67 -5.99
C ILE A 132 4.19 -19.90 -5.29
N SER A 133 4.35 -18.59 -5.19
CA SER A 133 3.32 -17.71 -4.60
C SER A 133 3.18 -16.40 -5.38
N VAL A 134 2.05 -15.73 -5.15
CA VAL A 134 1.77 -14.38 -5.67
C VAL A 134 1.60 -13.46 -4.47
N LYS A 135 2.28 -12.32 -4.53
CA LYS A 135 2.28 -11.31 -3.46
C LYS A 135 1.82 -9.96 -3.99
N SER A 136 0.91 -9.36 -3.27
CA SER A 136 0.43 -8.00 -3.50
C SER A 136 0.58 -7.20 -2.22
N ASN A 137 1.34 -6.10 -2.28
CA ASN A 137 1.57 -5.22 -1.14
C ASN A 137 1.28 -3.79 -1.55
N THR A 138 0.32 -3.16 -0.91
CA THR A 138 0.01 -1.75 -1.09
C THR A 138 0.14 -1.02 0.24
N ASN A 139 0.89 0.07 0.23
CA ASN A 139 1.10 0.93 1.38
C ASN A 139 0.83 2.38 1.00
N VAL A 140 0.05 3.06 1.84
CA VAL A 140 -0.30 4.47 1.69
C VAL A 140 0.16 5.21 2.94
N PHE A 141 0.80 6.36 2.74
CA PHE A 141 1.26 7.24 3.79
C PHE A 141 0.71 8.64 3.54
N MET A 142 -0.09 9.14 4.46
CA MET A 142 -0.71 10.47 4.40
C MET A 142 -0.41 11.26 5.67
N PRO A 143 0.07 12.50 5.57
CA PRO A 143 0.29 13.36 6.72
C PRO A 143 -1.04 13.92 7.25
N ASP A 144 -1.08 14.30 8.53
CA ASP A 144 -2.24 14.93 9.17
C ASP A 144 -2.60 16.28 8.53
N GLU A 145 -1.64 16.98 7.93
CA GLU A 145 -1.88 18.25 7.22
C GLU A 145 -2.83 18.09 6.02
N LEU A 146 -2.82 16.93 5.34
CA LEU A 146 -3.79 16.65 4.28
C LEU A 146 -5.21 16.62 4.84
N PHE A 147 -5.42 15.96 5.96
CA PHE A 147 -6.73 15.86 6.61
C PHE A 147 -7.17 17.18 7.24
N LYS A 148 -6.23 17.99 7.74
CA LYS A 148 -6.51 19.36 8.18
C LYS A 148 -7.00 20.23 7.03
N PHE A 149 -6.34 20.11 5.87
CA PHE A 149 -6.75 20.77 4.66
C PHE A 149 -8.17 20.34 4.23
N MET A 150 -8.43 19.03 4.13
CA MET A 150 -9.74 18.50 3.78
C MET A 150 -10.84 18.99 4.72
N LYS A 151 -10.58 18.97 6.05
CA LYS A 151 -11.59 19.33 7.06
C LYS A 151 -11.85 20.82 7.17
N ASN A 152 -10.80 21.63 7.09
CA ASN A 152 -10.90 23.07 7.41
C ASN A 152 -11.06 23.94 6.16
N GLY A 153 -10.60 23.50 4.99
CA GLY A 153 -10.69 24.28 3.75
C GLY A 153 -10.20 25.72 3.94
N VAL A 154 -11.08 26.70 3.64
CA VAL A 154 -10.82 28.13 3.89
C VAL A 154 -11.24 28.48 5.32
N ALA A 155 -10.29 28.47 6.26
CA ALA A 155 -10.56 28.70 7.68
C ALA A 155 -10.61 30.20 8.08
N SER A 156 -10.28 31.13 7.18
CA SER A 156 -10.32 32.58 7.46
C SER A 156 -10.73 33.39 6.23
N GLU A 157 -11.25 34.60 6.45
CA GLU A 157 -11.61 35.53 5.37
C GLU A 157 -10.42 35.92 4.47
N THR A 158 -9.21 35.85 4.99
CA THR A 158 -7.96 36.14 4.26
C THR A 158 -7.38 34.92 3.55
N GLY A 159 -8.06 33.77 3.60
CA GLY A 159 -7.58 32.49 3.08
C GLY A 159 -6.81 31.67 4.12
N SER A 160 -6.43 30.48 3.73
CA SER A 160 -5.67 29.53 4.56
C SER A 160 -4.53 28.93 3.76
N SER A 161 -3.43 28.62 4.44
CA SER A 161 -2.26 27.97 3.84
C SER A 161 -1.99 26.64 4.52
N TYR A 162 -1.81 25.60 3.71
CA TYR A 162 -1.47 24.25 4.18
C TYR A 162 -0.20 23.79 3.48
N ASN A 163 0.64 23.08 4.21
CA ASN A 163 1.87 22.51 3.69
C ASN A 163 1.85 20.99 3.93
N VAL A 164 1.30 20.26 2.94
CA VAL A 164 1.18 18.80 2.97
C VAL A 164 2.51 18.19 2.54
N LYS A 165 3.16 17.42 3.43
CA LYS A 165 4.49 16.84 3.16
C LYS A 165 4.49 15.33 3.21
N ASN A 166 5.29 14.73 2.32
CA ASN A 166 5.57 13.29 2.31
C ASN A 166 4.32 12.42 2.12
N VAL A 167 3.51 12.73 1.11
CA VAL A 167 2.48 11.79 0.64
C VAL A 167 3.17 10.69 -0.15
N ASN A 168 2.88 9.44 0.16
CA ASN A 168 3.53 8.32 -0.51
C ASN A 168 2.55 7.14 -0.67
N ILE A 169 2.46 6.62 -1.89
CA ILE A 169 1.68 5.42 -2.23
C ILE A 169 2.61 4.45 -2.94
N VAL A 170 2.70 3.23 -2.45
CA VAL A 170 3.50 2.18 -3.07
C VAL A 170 2.66 0.91 -3.18
N SER A 171 2.44 0.44 -4.40
CA SER A 171 1.85 -0.87 -4.69
C SER A 171 2.87 -1.71 -5.43
N THR A 172 3.10 -2.94 -4.97
CA THR A 172 4.06 -3.88 -5.56
C THR A 172 3.42 -5.25 -5.67
N ASN A 173 3.29 -5.76 -6.90
CA ASN A 173 2.65 -7.02 -7.21
C ASN A 173 3.64 -7.90 -7.98
N TYR A 174 3.92 -9.08 -7.45
CA TYR A 174 4.88 -10.00 -8.06
C TYR A 174 4.56 -11.45 -7.72
N ALA A 175 5.01 -12.35 -8.58
CA ALA A 175 5.09 -13.78 -8.27
C ALA A 175 6.52 -14.13 -7.82
N GLU A 176 6.63 -15.12 -6.96
CA GLU A 176 7.93 -15.66 -6.54
C GLU A 176 7.98 -17.18 -6.71
N ILE A 177 9.16 -17.67 -7.11
CA ILE A 177 9.50 -19.09 -7.12
C ILE A 177 10.62 -19.24 -6.09
N THR A 178 10.41 -20.09 -5.10
CA THR A 178 11.31 -20.22 -3.95
C THR A 178 11.88 -21.62 -3.85
N PHE A 179 13.15 -21.70 -3.47
CA PHE A 179 13.80 -22.93 -3.01
C PHE A 179 14.51 -22.67 -1.70
N GLY A 180 14.17 -23.44 -0.65
CA GLY A 180 14.73 -23.35 0.67
C GLY A 180 15.41 -24.65 1.09
N HIS A 181 16.46 -24.52 1.89
CA HIS A 181 17.15 -25.63 2.56
C HIS A 181 17.47 -25.24 3.99
N ALA A 182 17.11 -26.10 4.94
CA ALA A 182 17.45 -25.97 6.34
C ALA A 182 18.16 -27.23 6.83
N ARG A 183 19.19 -27.06 7.66
CA ARG A 183 20.00 -28.15 8.18
C ARG A 183 20.42 -27.91 9.62
N GLU A 184 20.39 -28.98 10.41
CA GLU A 184 21.06 -29.02 11.72
C GLU A 184 22.58 -29.11 11.52
N ILE A 185 23.29 -28.11 12.01
CA ILE A 185 24.77 -28.10 12.00
C ILE A 185 25.30 -28.92 13.19
N ASN A 186 24.60 -28.84 14.32
CA ASN A 186 24.83 -29.63 15.53
C ASN A 186 23.54 -29.65 16.36
N GLU A 187 23.54 -30.35 17.50
CA GLU A 187 22.39 -30.50 18.40
C GLU A 187 21.76 -29.17 18.87
N ARG A 188 22.49 -28.05 18.77
CA ARG A 188 22.07 -26.73 19.25
C ARG A 188 21.78 -25.74 18.14
N LEU A 189 22.39 -25.89 16.97
CA LEU A 189 22.35 -24.91 15.89
C LEU A 189 21.73 -25.50 14.64
N THR A 190 20.60 -24.91 14.21
CA THR A 190 20.00 -25.11 12.89
C THR A 190 20.12 -23.84 12.08
N VAL A 191 20.52 -23.96 10.83
CA VAL A 191 20.58 -22.84 9.87
C VAL A 191 19.72 -23.15 8.66
N GLY A 192 19.20 -22.11 8.03
CA GLY A 192 18.41 -22.22 6.82
C GLY A 192 18.65 -21.03 5.90
N ALA A 193 18.53 -21.30 4.61
CA ALA A 193 18.54 -20.29 3.59
C ALA A 193 17.46 -20.59 2.55
N LYS A 194 16.90 -19.53 1.93
CA LYS A 194 15.93 -19.64 0.85
C LYS A 194 16.36 -18.69 -0.25
N VAL A 195 16.40 -19.14 -1.49
CA VAL A 195 16.61 -18.30 -2.67
C VAL A 195 15.28 -18.12 -3.37
N LYS A 196 15.06 -16.91 -3.91
CA LYS A 196 13.81 -16.52 -4.56
C LYS A 196 14.10 -15.94 -5.94
N ALA A 197 13.45 -16.48 -6.95
CA ALA A 197 13.34 -15.84 -8.26
C ALA A 197 12.02 -15.04 -8.29
N LEU A 198 12.09 -13.77 -8.65
CA LEU A 198 10.98 -12.84 -8.58
C LEU A 198 10.55 -12.43 -9.98
N VAL A 199 9.24 -12.45 -10.21
CA VAL A 199 8.59 -12.08 -11.47
C VAL A 199 7.65 -10.92 -11.19
N GLY A 200 8.07 -9.70 -11.53
CA GLY A 200 7.26 -8.49 -11.35
C GLY A 200 6.06 -8.47 -12.29
N LEU A 201 4.86 -8.28 -11.74
CA LEU A 201 3.60 -8.22 -12.48
C LEU A 201 3.15 -6.78 -12.68
N ALA A 202 3.07 -6.00 -11.60
CA ALA A 202 2.75 -4.59 -11.64
C ALA A 202 3.36 -3.84 -10.46
N LYS A 203 3.76 -2.59 -10.68
CA LYS A 203 4.21 -1.68 -9.62
C LYS A 203 3.68 -0.28 -9.88
N ALA A 204 3.16 0.35 -8.84
CA ALA A 204 2.86 1.77 -8.82
C ALA A 204 3.56 2.42 -7.63
N THR A 205 4.13 3.60 -7.86
CA THR A 205 4.73 4.41 -6.80
C THR A 205 4.37 5.86 -7.06
N MET A 206 3.71 6.50 -6.12
CA MET A 206 3.50 7.94 -6.11
C MET A 206 4.22 8.53 -4.89
N HIS A 207 5.00 9.55 -5.12
CA HIS A 207 5.72 10.27 -4.08
C HIS A 207 5.57 11.76 -4.30
N ILE A 208 5.15 12.47 -3.25
CA ILE A 208 5.01 13.92 -3.25
C ILE A 208 5.74 14.43 -2.02
N ASP A 209 6.85 15.14 -2.23
CA ASP A 209 7.62 15.73 -1.14
C ASP A 209 6.81 16.81 -0.42
N GLU A 210 6.15 17.69 -1.19
CA GLU A 210 5.45 18.83 -0.65
C GLU A 210 4.36 19.32 -1.61
N LEU A 211 3.17 19.61 -1.07
CA LEU A 211 2.13 20.39 -1.72
C LEU A 211 1.88 21.63 -0.88
N ASN A 212 2.20 22.80 -1.41
CA ASN A 212 1.82 24.08 -0.83
C ASN A 212 0.45 24.46 -1.36
N ILE A 213 -0.53 24.53 -0.47
CA ILE A 213 -1.93 24.81 -0.79
C ILE A 213 -2.28 26.17 -0.24
N LEU A 214 -2.71 27.07 -1.13
CA LEU A 214 -3.30 28.36 -0.78
C LEU A 214 -4.78 28.28 -1.06
N ALA A 215 -5.60 28.14 -0.02
CA ALA A 215 -7.04 28.08 -0.12
C ALA A 215 -7.63 29.48 0.13
N SER A 216 -8.24 30.09 -0.87
CA SER A 216 -8.98 31.34 -0.77
C SER A 216 -10.49 31.09 -1.02
N GLN A 217 -11.32 32.11 -0.82
CA GLN A 217 -12.77 31.98 -1.07
C GLN A 217 -13.11 31.78 -2.55
N ASP A 218 -12.27 32.34 -3.44
CA ASP A 218 -12.54 32.34 -4.88
C ASP A 218 -11.79 31.22 -5.60
N GLN A 219 -10.63 30.78 -5.09
CA GLN A 219 -9.77 29.83 -5.77
C GLN A 219 -8.76 29.19 -4.81
N TRP A 220 -8.50 27.92 -5.00
CA TRP A 220 -7.42 27.18 -4.31
C TRP A 220 -6.29 26.93 -5.29
N THR A 221 -5.09 27.34 -4.90
CA THR A 221 -3.89 27.13 -5.71
C THR A 221 -3.00 26.11 -5.04
N ILE A 222 -2.56 25.13 -5.80
CA ILE A 222 -1.68 24.05 -5.34
C ILE A 222 -0.36 24.15 -6.07
N THR A 223 0.73 24.30 -5.31
CA THR A 223 2.09 24.32 -5.81
C THR A 223 2.80 23.05 -5.37
N PRO A 224 3.01 22.08 -6.27
CA PRO A 224 3.72 20.84 -5.96
C PRO A 224 5.23 21.04 -5.98
N LYS A 225 5.94 20.24 -5.17
CA LYS A 225 7.39 20.16 -5.18
C LYS A 225 7.82 18.70 -5.14
N ASN A 226 8.67 18.31 -6.09
CA ASN A 226 9.16 16.93 -6.24
C ASN A 226 8.02 15.89 -6.17
N ALA A 227 7.04 16.04 -7.02
CA ALA A 227 5.95 15.09 -7.13
C ALA A 227 6.19 14.17 -8.33
N GLU A 228 6.28 12.88 -8.07
CA GLU A 228 6.59 11.86 -9.07
C GLU A 228 5.64 10.67 -8.94
N LEU A 229 5.18 10.18 -10.09
CA LEU A 229 4.38 8.97 -10.24
C LEU A 229 5.13 8.01 -11.16
N TYR A 230 5.21 6.75 -10.78
CA TYR A 230 5.76 5.68 -11.61
C TYR A 230 4.78 4.52 -11.65
N MET A 231 4.43 4.09 -12.84
CA MET A 231 3.57 2.92 -13.07
C MET A 231 4.28 1.95 -14.00
N SER A 232 4.40 0.71 -13.59
CA SER A 232 5.08 -0.36 -14.33
C SER A 232 4.14 -1.54 -14.44
N ALA A 233 3.63 -1.81 -15.62
CA ALA A 233 2.92 -3.04 -15.94
C ALA A 233 3.04 -3.29 -17.45
N LYS A 234 3.11 -4.56 -17.86
CA LYS A 234 3.09 -4.89 -19.28
C LYS A 234 1.65 -4.82 -19.78
N GLY A 235 1.46 -4.21 -20.95
CA GLY A 235 0.12 -3.94 -21.49
C GLY A 235 -0.58 -2.72 -20.88
N LEU A 236 0.01 -2.03 -19.91
CA LEU A 236 -0.57 -0.82 -19.34
C LEU A 236 -0.51 0.31 -20.36
N ILE A 237 -1.67 0.89 -20.64
CA ILE A 237 -1.85 2.07 -21.50
C ILE A 237 -2.17 3.23 -20.58
N VAL A 238 -1.32 4.26 -20.63
CA VAL A 238 -1.45 5.48 -19.81
C VAL A 238 -1.57 6.66 -20.77
N PRO A 239 -2.78 7.00 -21.23
CA PRO A 239 -3.00 8.10 -22.15
C PRO A 239 -2.93 9.45 -21.45
N THR A 240 -2.72 10.51 -22.22
CA THR A 240 -2.90 11.90 -21.78
C THR A 240 -4.24 12.44 -22.24
N LYS A 241 -4.72 13.50 -21.62
CA LYS A 241 -5.98 14.15 -22.01
C LYS A 241 -5.98 14.59 -23.49
N GLY A 242 -4.83 15.05 -24.01
CA GLY A 242 -4.67 15.40 -25.41
C GLY A 242 -4.82 14.22 -26.38
N GLU A 243 -4.31 13.03 -25.99
CA GLU A 243 -4.41 11.80 -26.79
C GLU A 243 -5.83 11.26 -26.83
N THR A 244 -6.57 11.36 -25.75
CA THR A 244 -7.96 10.84 -25.65
C THR A 244 -9.02 11.83 -26.14
N GLY A 245 -8.72 13.12 -26.18
CA GLY A 245 -9.68 14.18 -26.42
C GLY A 245 -10.69 14.37 -25.27
N ASN A 246 -10.49 13.73 -24.14
CA ASN A 246 -11.37 13.83 -22.97
C ASN A 246 -10.97 15.01 -22.09
N TYR A 247 -11.60 16.16 -22.35
CA TYR A 247 -11.43 17.36 -21.56
C TYR A 247 -12.65 17.59 -20.67
N GLN A 248 -12.40 17.94 -19.41
CA GLN A 248 -13.42 18.35 -18.46
C GLN A 248 -13.67 19.87 -18.56
N GLU A 249 -14.71 20.35 -17.92
CA GLU A 249 -15.08 21.75 -17.95
C GLU A 249 -14.00 22.65 -17.31
N ASP A 250 -13.37 22.17 -16.27
CA ASP A 250 -12.27 22.80 -15.53
C ASP A 250 -10.91 22.80 -16.28
N ASP A 251 -10.77 22.04 -17.36
CA ASP A 251 -9.57 22.04 -18.20
C ASP A 251 -9.46 23.30 -19.08
N TYR A 252 -10.54 24.07 -19.20
CA TYR A 252 -10.59 25.25 -20.03
C TYR A 252 -10.33 26.54 -19.23
N ILE A 253 -9.83 27.55 -19.91
CA ILE A 253 -9.76 28.91 -19.34
C ILE A 253 -11.17 29.51 -19.32
N LEU A 254 -11.53 30.07 -18.17
CA LEU A 254 -12.80 30.80 -18.03
C LEU A 254 -12.64 32.26 -18.48
N ASP A 255 -13.71 32.84 -19.00
CA ASP A 255 -13.76 34.28 -19.31
C ASP A 255 -14.08 35.12 -18.04
N ALA A 256 -14.20 36.43 -18.22
CA ALA A 256 -14.48 37.35 -17.10
C ALA A 256 -15.86 37.14 -16.46
N ASN A 257 -16.77 36.42 -17.11
CA ASN A 257 -18.12 36.11 -16.61
C ASN A 257 -18.14 34.71 -15.92
N GLY A 258 -17.02 33.98 -15.97
CA GLY A 258 -16.95 32.60 -15.50
C GLY A 258 -17.38 31.55 -16.54
N ASP A 259 -17.64 31.99 -17.80
CA ASP A 259 -18.01 31.07 -18.86
C ASP A 259 -16.78 30.44 -19.50
N ARG A 260 -16.89 29.16 -19.91
CA ARG A 260 -15.83 28.39 -20.55
C ARG A 260 -15.42 29.00 -21.90
N THR A 261 -14.13 29.28 -22.06
CA THR A 261 -13.56 29.61 -23.37
C THR A 261 -13.17 28.34 -24.14
N PRO A 262 -12.91 28.41 -25.47
CA PRO A 262 -12.40 27.26 -26.22
C PRO A 262 -10.90 27.01 -26.00
N ILE A 263 -10.25 27.67 -25.04
CA ILE A 263 -8.81 27.62 -24.78
C ILE A 263 -8.56 26.71 -23.58
N LEU A 264 -7.73 25.67 -23.77
CA LEU A 264 -7.28 24.80 -22.69
C LEU A 264 -6.25 25.51 -21.81
N LYS A 265 -6.28 25.20 -20.52
CA LYS A 265 -5.21 25.61 -19.59
C LYS A 265 -3.88 25.00 -20.03
N ASP A 266 -2.77 25.69 -19.81
CA ASP A 266 -1.43 25.20 -20.18
C ASP A 266 -1.12 23.88 -19.48
N GLY A 267 -0.60 22.92 -20.24
CA GLY A 267 -0.23 21.59 -19.75
C GLY A 267 -1.35 20.57 -19.67
N THR A 268 -2.61 20.94 -19.95
CA THR A 268 -3.73 19.99 -19.92
C THR A 268 -3.54 18.82 -20.88
N ASP A 269 -3.02 19.05 -22.07
CA ASP A 269 -2.74 18.00 -23.06
C ASP A 269 -1.71 16.97 -22.57
N GLY A 270 -0.79 17.37 -21.72
CA GLY A 270 0.23 16.49 -21.14
C GLY A 270 -0.24 15.73 -19.89
N GLN A 271 -1.38 16.10 -19.31
CA GLN A 271 -1.89 15.47 -18.10
C GLN A 271 -2.35 14.04 -18.36
N ILE A 272 -2.02 13.14 -17.41
CA ILE A 272 -2.47 11.75 -17.46
C ILE A 272 -4.00 11.73 -17.30
N SER A 273 -4.66 11.05 -18.24
CA SER A 273 -6.10 10.80 -18.17
C SER A 273 -6.34 9.50 -17.39
N TYR A 274 -6.61 9.60 -16.10
CA TYR A 274 -6.74 8.44 -15.22
C TYR A 274 -7.93 7.55 -15.58
N ASP A 275 -9.03 8.15 -16.07
CA ASP A 275 -10.26 7.43 -16.47
C ASP A 275 -10.07 6.61 -17.74
N ASP A 276 -9.06 6.96 -18.54
CA ASP A 276 -8.74 6.29 -19.80
C ASP A 276 -7.54 5.34 -19.68
N ILE A 277 -7.00 5.14 -18.46
CA ILE A 277 -6.01 4.10 -18.22
C ILE A 277 -6.65 2.74 -18.49
N ASP A 278 -6.03 1.94 -19.35
CA ASP A 278 -6.53 0.64 -19.79
C ASP A 278 -5.40 -0.39 -19.86
N PHE A 279 -5.75 -1.64 -20.07
CA PHE A 279 -4.83 -2.74 -20.27
C PHE A 279 -5.07 -3.41 -21.62
N ASP A 280 -4.03 -3.44 -22.44
CA ASP A 280 -3.96 -4.33 -23.61
C ASP A 280 -3.88 -5.77 -23.11
N THR A 281 -5.03 -6.45 -23.11
CA THR A 281 -5.18 -7.82 -22.60
C THR A 281 -4.42 -8.84 -23.44
N ASP A 282 -4.13 -8.54 -24.71
CA ASP A 282 -3.36 -9.41 -25.60
C ASP A 282 -1.84 -9.30 -25.30
N ASN A 283 -1.44 -8.28 -24.55
CA ASN A 283 -0.04 -8.00 -24.23
C ASN A 283 0.27 -8.07 -22.73
N LEU A 284 -0.55 -8.75 -21.95
CA LEU A 284 -0.28 -8.96 -20.51
C LEU A 284 0.94 -9.85 -20.30
N GLY A 285 1.63 -9.66 -19.19
CA GLY A 285 2.75 -10.51 -18.81
C GLY A 285 3.71 -9.87 -17.81
N PRO A 286 4.85 -10.50 -17.57
CA PRO A 286 5.86 -9.97 -16.67
C PRO A 286 6.40 -8.61 -17.12
N THR A 287 6.48 -7.69 -16.17
CA THR A 287 7.09 -6.37 -16.38
C THR A 287 8.41 -6.19 -15.63
N GLY A 288 8.79 -7.16 -14.80
CA GLY A 288 10.02 -7.10 -14.04
C GLY A 288 10.57 -8.47 -13.67
N PHE A 289 11.87 -8.52 -13.39
CA PHE A 289 12.53 -9.71 -12.87
C PHE A 289 13.49 -9.31 -11.75
N GLY A 290 13.63 -10.19 -10.78
CA GLY A 290 14.48 -9.95 -9.63
C GLY A 290 14.86 -11.21 -8.90
N MET A 291 15.56 -11.03 -7.80
CA MET A 291 15.94 -12.10 -6.89
C MET A 291 15.95 -11.63 -5.46
N ALA A 292 15.74 -12.55 -4.54
CA ALA A 292 15.89 -12.29 -3.11
C ALA A 292 16.47 -13.51 -2.41
N ILE A 293 16.95 -13.29 -1.20
CA ILE A 293 17.44 -14.34 -0.30
C ILE A 293 16.83 -14.13 1.08
N ASP A 294 16.43 -15.26 1.69
CA ASP A 294 16.10 -15.32 3.11
C ASP A 294 17.18 -16.13 3.83
N LEU A 295 17.54 -15.67 5.01
CA LEU A 295 18.49 -16.35 5.90
C LEU A 295 17.84 -16.57 7.26
N GLY A 296 18.16 -17.69 7.91
CA GLY A 296 17.61 -18.00 9.21
C GLY A 296 18.54 -18.85 10.05
N ALA A 297 18.40 -18.70 11.36
CA ALA A 297 19.09 -19.53 12.33
C ALA A 297 18.23 -19.74 13.57
N THR A 298 18.39 -20.91 14.20
CA THR A 298 17.87 -21.19 15.53
C THR A 298 18.99 -21.76 16.39
N TYR A 299 19.05 -21.33 17.65
CA TYR A 299 20.05 -21.77 18.60
C TYR A 299 19.41 -22.18 19.94
N LYS A 300 19.55 -23.46 20.28
CA LYS A 300 19.15 -24.00 21.59
C LYS A 300 20.28 -23.76 22.59
N LEU A 301 20.12 -22.82 23.48
CA LEU A 301 21.09 -22.54 24.53
C LEU A 301 21.14 -23.69 25.54
N ASN A 302 19.97 -24.15 25.95
CA ASN A 302 19.71 -25.30 26.82
C ASN A 302 18.30 -25.84 26.54
N ASP A 303 17.79 -26.74 27.37
CA ASP A 303 16.45 -27.32 27.21
C ASP A 303 15.32 -26.30 27.43
N GLU A 304 15.60 -25.19 28.08
CA GLU A 304 14.64 -24.15 28.43
C GLU A 304 14.62 -23.00 27.41
N TRP A 305 15.78 -22.59 26.88
CA TRP A 305 15.92 -21.41 26.05
C TRP A 305 16.30 -21.73 24.62
N THR A 306 15.47 -21.24 23.69
CA THR A 306 15.76 -21.26 22.26
C THR A 306 15.72 -19.83 21.71
N PHE A 307 16.76 -19.42 21.02
CA PHE A 307 16.84 -18.16 20.29
C PHE A 307 16.73 -18.41 18.80
N SER A 308 16.18 -17.44 18.10
CA SER A 308 16.04 -17.51 16.62
C SER A 308 16.23 -16.13 16.01
N ALA A 309 16.79 -16.11 14.80
CA ALA A 309 16.93 -14.92 14.00
C ALA A 309 16.64 -15.24 12.54
N SER A 310 15.98 -14.34 11.83
CA SER A 310 15.83 -14.45 10.38
C SER A 310 15.87 -13.08 9.71
N LEU A 311 16.45 -13.05 8.52
CA LEU A 311 16.44 -11.92 7.60
C LEU A 311 15.75 -12.38 6.32
N LEU A 312 14.60 -11.78 6.00
CA LEU A 312 13.73 -12.18 4.89
C LEU A 312 13.71 -11.09 3.82
N ASP A 313 13.46 -11.51 2.59
CA ASP A 313 13.25 -10.64 1.43
C ASP A 313 14.40 -9.67 1.14
N LEU A 314 15.65 -10.07 1.43
CA LEU A 314 16.81 -9.28 1.03
C LEU A 314 17.02 -9.42 -0.48
N GLY A 315 16.50 -8.47 -1.25
CA GLY A 315 16.49 -8.56 -2.69
C GLY A 315 15.96 -7.34 -3.41
N PHE A 316 15.77 -7.48 -4.72
CA PHE A 316 15.32 -6.41 -5.60
C PHE A 316 14.52 -6.95 -6.78
N ILE A 317 13.74 -6.06 -7.42
CA ILE A 317 13.10 -6.30 -8.72
C ILE A 317 13.49 -5.15 -9.65
N SER A 318 13.93 -5.50 -10.86
CA SER A 318 14.17 -4.58 -11.97
C SER A 318 12.94 -4.56 -12.86
N TRP A 319 12.23 -3.44 -12.85
CA TRP A 319 11.01 -3.17 -13.59
C TRP A 319 11.32 -2.59 -14.97
N LYS A 320 10.49 -2.92 -15.94
CA LYS A 320 10.51 -2.40 -17.31
C LYS A 320 9.13 -1.81 -17.62
N ASN A 321 9.00 -1.20 -18.78
CA ASN A 321 7.74 -0.59 -19.25
C ASN A 321 7.15 0.37 -18.19
N THR A 322 8.03 1.19 -17.59
CA THR A 322 7.62 2.14 -16.55
C THR A 322 7.24 3.45 -17.21
N THR A 323 6.02 3.90 -16.96
CA THR A 323 5.55 5.26 -17.26
C THR A 323 5.85 6.17 -16.07
N LYS A 324 6.43 7.33 -16.32
CA LYS A 324 6.70 8.37 -15.34
C LYS A 324 5.73 9.52 -15.52
N GLY A 325 5.11 9.96 -14.42
CA GLY A 325 4.40 11.24 -14.31
C GLY A 325 5.14 12.19 -13.37
N THR A 326 5.01 13.49 -13.60
CA THR A 326 5.54 14.53 -12.70
C THR A 326 4.53 15.65 -12.55
N MET A 327 4.43 16.24 -11.35
CA MET A 327 3.77 17.52 -11.17
C MET A 327 4.83 18.58 -10.88
N SER A 328 4.93 19.58 -11.75
CA SER A 328 5.93 20.65 -11.65
C SER A 328 5.34 22.04 -11.82
N LYS A 329 4.06 22.15 -12.16
CA LYS A 329 3.34 23.40 -12.39
C LYS A 329 2.31 23.61 -11.28
N ASP A 330 2.03 24.87 -10.99
CA ASP A 330 0.90 25.23 -10.15
C ASP A 330 -0.41 24.87 -10.86
N PHE A 331 -1.39 24.42 -10.10
CA PHE A 331 -2.73 24.13 -10.60
C PHE A 331 -3.80 24.59 -9.62
N THR A 332 -5.02 24.74 -10.13
CA THR A 332 -6.17 25.09 -9.32
C THR A 332 -6.95 23.85 -8.91
N PHE A 333 -7.54 23.90 -7.74
CA PHE A 333 -8.40 22.88 -7.18
C PHE A 333 -9.67 23.54 -6.65
N ASP A 334 -10.84 23.01 -7.02
CA ASP A 334 -12.13 23.66 -6.73
C ASP A 334 -12.72 23.28 -5.36
N GLY A 335 -11.97 22.52 -4.57
CA GLY A 335 -12.38 22.07 -3.24
C GLY A 335 -12.89 20.63 -3.24
N PHE A 336 -13.18 20.13 -2.04
CA PHE A 336 -13.75 18.80 -1.87
C PHE A 336 -15.28 18.85 -1.97
N SER A 337 -15.87 17.82 -2.57
CA SER A 337 -17.30 17.64 -2.65
C SER A 337 -17.93 17.59 -1.25
N ASP A 338 -19.14 18.14 -1.10
CA ASP A 338 -19.87 18.12 0.16
C ASP A 338 -20.28 16.69 0.54
N ILE A 339 -19.69 16.17 1.62
CA ILE A 339 -19.90 14.80 2.09
C ILE A 339 -20.93 14.79 3.21
N SER A 340 -22.17 14.47 2.86
CA SER A 340 -23.31 14.40 3.79
C SER A 340 -23.94 13.00 3.80
N VAL A 341 -24.06 12.37 4.96
CA VAL A 341 -24.64 11.02 5.09
C VAL A 341 -26.10 11.08 5.54
N LYS A 342 -27.02 11.28 4.60
CA LYS A 342 -28.42 10.88 4.74
C LYS A 342 -28.93 10.34 3.43
N ASP A 343 -29.43 9.14 3.39
CA ASP A 343 -30.20 8.59 2.28
C ASP A 343 -31.70 8.88 2.56
N ASP A 344 -32.16 10.09 2.24
CA ASP A 344 -33.57 10.45 2.33
C ASP A 344 -34.22 10.62 0.95
N GLY A 345 -33.51 10.19 -0.10
CA GLY A 345 -34.02 10.29 -1.48
C GLY A 345 -34.01 11.69 -2.09
N THR A 346 -33.46 12.68 -1.39
CA THR A 346 -33.21 14.02 -1.94
C THR A 346 -31.74 14.13 -2.37
N ASN A 347 -31.43 15.00 -3.34
CA ASN A 347 -30.11 15.13 -3.95
C ASN A 347 -28.93 15.41 -2.99
N ASN A 348 -29.18 15.63 -1.70
CA ASN A 348 -28.16 15.93 -0.70
C ASN A 348 -27.80 14.72 0.19
N ASN A 349 -28.29 13.52 -0.12
CA ASN A 349 -28.10 12.34 0.73
C ASN A 349 -27.61 11.15 -0.09
N LYS A 350 -26.30 11.09 -0.25
CA LYS A 350 -25.63 10.02 -1.00
C LYS A 350 -25.27 8.87 -0.07
N LYS A 351 -25.25 7.65 -0.60
CA LYS A 351 -24.77 6.48 0.14
C LYS A 351 -23.29 6.63 0.51
N LEU A 352 -22.83 5.98 1.57
CA LEU A 352 -21.45 6.06 2.04
C LEU A 352 -20.45 5.63 0.95
N ASP A 353 -20.79 4.62 0.16
CA ASP A 353 -19.97 4.16 -0.98
C ASP A 353 -19.79 5.25 -2.03
N THR A 354 -20.88 5.94 -2.43
CA THR A 354 -20.84 7.06 -3.39
C THR A 354 -19.98 8.21 -2.88
N GLN A 355 -20.02 8.50 -1.59
CA GLN A 355 -19.22 9.58 -0.99
C GLN A 355 -17.75 9.23 -0.89
N VAL A 356 -17.44 7.94 -0.67
CA VAL A 356 -16.08 7.45 -0.73
C VAL A 356 -15.54 7.56 -2.15
N ASP A 357 -16.34 7.23 -3.16
CA ASP A 357 -15.94 7.36 -4.56
C ASP A 357 -15.69 8.83 -4.93
N GLU A 358 -16.55 9.76 -4.52
CA GLU A 358 -16.34 11.20 -4.73
C GLU A 358 -15.07 11.72 -4.03
N LEU A 359 -14.81 11.30 -2.80
CA LEU A 359 -13.57 11.65 -2.10
C LEU A 359 -12.33 11.12 -2.83
N VAL A 360 -12.43 9.92 -3.40
CA VAL A 360 -11.36 9.35 -4.21
C VAL A 360 -11.13 10.15 -5.49
N ASP A 361 -12.20 10.60 -6.14
CA ASP A 361 -12.11 11.44 -7.34
C ASP A 361 -11.53 12.82 -7.01
N ASP A 362 -11.97 13.47 -5.93
CA ASP A 362 -11.39 14.73 -5.45
C ASP A 362 -9.91 14.60 -5.10
N LEU A 363 -9.51 13.48 -4.47
CA LEU A 363 -8.09 13.20 -4.19
C LEU A 363 -7.30 12.92 -5.47
N ALA A 364 -7.93 12.34 -6.49
CA ALA A 364 -7.31 12.15 -7.80
C ALA A 364 -7.05 13.48 -8.51
N ASP A 365 -7.97 14.45 -8.35
CA ASP A 365 -7.78 15.81 -8.88
C ASP A 365 -6.65 16.58 -8.22
N LEU A 366 -6.28 16.23 -6.98
CA LEU A 366 -5.06 16.73 -6.34
C LEU A 366 -3.78 16.13 -6.95
N ALA A 367 -3.88 15.13 -7.81
CA ALA A 367 -2.77 14.38 -8.36
C ALA A 367 -2.63 14.61 -9.89
N LYS A 368 -2.66 15.88 -10.33
CA LYS A 368 -2.56 16.27 -11.77
C LYS A 368 -1.14 16.06 -12.29
N PHE A 369 -0.81 14.80 -12.63
CA PHE A 369 0.50 14.46 -13.18
C PHE A 369 0.56 14.62 -14.68
N ASP A 370 1.59 15.31 -15.18
CA ASP A 370 1.98 15.32 -16.60
C ASP A 370 2.80 14.07 -16.93
N LYS A 371 2.55 13.43 -18.07
CA LYS A 371 3.33 12.28 -18.56
C LYS A 371 4.73 12.74 -18.94
N ALA A 372 5.74 12.30 -18.19
CA ALA A 372 7.12 12.75 -18.33
C ALA A 372 8.05 11.71 -18.98
N GLY A 373 7.60 10.48 -19.16
CA GLY A 373 8.37 9.42 -19.80
C GLY A 373 7.64 8.10 -19.86
N GLU A 374 8.04 7.24 -20.79
CA GLU A 374 7.45 5.93 -21.02
C GLU A 374 8.54 4.90 -21.37
N GLY A 375 8.27 3.61 -21.15
CA GLY A 375 9.21 2.53 -21.47
C GLY A 375 10.47 2.52 -20.61
N LEU A 376 10.48 3.22 -19.48
CA LEU A 376 11.63 3.35 -18.60
C LEU A 376 11.95 2.04 -17.87
N LYS A 377 13.18 1.95 -17.38
CA LYS A 377 13.61 0.86 -16.47
C LYS A 377 13.89 1.44 -15.09
N ARG A 378 13.45 0.72 -14.05
CA ARG A 378 13.67 1.11 -12.67
C ARG A 378 13.92 -0.11 -11.80
N THR A 379 14.94 -0.08 -10.97
CA THR A 379 15.21 -1.14 -9.99
C THR A 379 14.76 -0.68 -8.60
N THR A 380 14.03 -1.53 -7.89
CA THR A 380 13.59 -1.25 -6.52
C THR A 380 13.94 -2.41 -5.62
N ALA A 381 14.45 -2.10 -4.42
CA ALA A 381 14.64 -3.10 -3.38
C ALA A 381 13.30 -3.60 -2.82
N LEU A 382 13.28 -4.83 -2.34
CA LEU A 382 12.19 -5.32 -1.50
C LEU A 382 12.31 -4.76 -0.08
N ALA A 383 11.21 -4.75 0.65
CA ALA A 383 11.21 -4.39 2.08
C ALA A 383 11.71 -5.59 2.90
N ALA A 384 13.01 -5.65 3.15
CA ALA A 384 13.59 -6.72 3.95
C ALA A 384 13.09 -6.66 5.41
N THR A 385 12.88 -7.84 6.00
CA THR A 385 12.35 -7.97 7.37
C THR A 385 13.33 -8.76 8.23
N LEU A 386 13.67 -8.20 9.39
CA LEU A 386 14.44 -8.87 10.43
C LEU A 386 13.50 -9.37 11.55
N HIS A 387 13.54 -10.65 11.84
CA HIS A 387 12.91 -11.24 13.01
C HIS A 387 13.96 -11.67 14.02
N LEU A 388 13.70 -11.38 15.30
CA LEU A 388 14.47 -11.87 16.43
C LEU A 388 13.49 -12.50 17.42
N GLY A 389 13.66 -13.79 17.69
CA GLY A 389 12.80 -14.58 18.55
C GLY A 389 13.55 -15.14 19.75
N ALA A 390 12.88 -15.20 20.89
CA ALA A 390 13.32 -15.93 22.08
C ALA A 390 12.13 -16.73 22.62
N GLN A 391 12.35 -18.01 22.92
CA GLN A 391 11.37 -18.92 23.49
C GLN A 391 11.91 -19.50 24.78
N TYR A 392 11.10 -19.46 25.82
CA TYR A 392 11.37 -20.07 27.10
C TYR A 392 10.35 -21.17 27.39
N THR A 393 10.81 -22.40 27.56
CA THR A 393 9.99 -23.55 27.92
C THR A 393 10.09 -23.80 29.43
N LEU A 394 8.95 -23.95 30.09
CA LEU A 394 8.90 -24.07 31.53
C LEU A 394 9.40 -25.45 32.00
N PRO A 395 10.49 -25.54 32.79
CA PRO A 395 11.06 -26.84 33.20
C PRO A 395 10.11 -27.75 33.95
N ALA A 396 9.18 -27.15 34.74
CA ALA A 396 8.19 -27.88 35.50
C ALA A 396 7.02 -28.41 34.63
N TYR A 397 6.85 -27.88 33.41
CA TYR A 397 5.77 -28.25 32.51
C TYR A 397 6.19 -27.95 31.07
N ASP A 398 6.84 -28.88 30.43
CA ASP A 398 7.46 -28.80 29.11
C ASP A 398 6.50 -28.45 27.94
N ARG A 399 5.19 -28.60 28.17
CA ARG A 399 4.14 -28.20 27.22
C ARG A 399 3.81 -26.72 27.25
N LEU A 400 4.35 -25.95 28.19
CA LEU A 400 4.14 -24.51 28.31
C LEU A 400 5.40 -23.76 27.95
N SER A 401 5.31 -22.98 26.88
CA SER A 401 6.38 -22.11 26.43
C SER A 401 5.90 -20.67 26.31
N PHE A 402 6.78 -19.73 26.58
CA PHE A 402 6.59 -18.30 26.39
C PHE A 402 7.49 -17.82 25.25
N GLY A 403 6.90 -17.17 24.25
CA GLY A 403 7.62 -16.64 23.09
C GLY A 403 7.66 -15.12 23.07
N PHE A 404 8.81 -14.55 22.78
CA PHE A 404 8.98 -13.13 22.47
C PHE A 404 9.51 -13.00 21.03
N LEU A 405 8.80 -12.21 20.20
CA LEU A 405 9.19 -11.93 18.83
C LEU A 405 9.31 -10.41 18.60
N SER A 406 10.48 -9.97 18.17
CA SER A 406 10.70 -8.63 17.64
C SER A 406 10.79 -8.68 16.12
N THR A 407 10.04 -7.81 15.46
CA THR A 407 10.03 -7.70 13.99
C THR A 407 10.42 -6.28 13.60
N CYS A 408 11.44 -6.15 12.78
CA CYS A 408 11.91 -4.87 12.23
C CYS A 408 11.87 -4.92 10.71
N LEU A 409 11.15 -3.98 10.10
CA LEU A 409 11.20 -3.74 8.66
C LEU A 409 12.45 -2.91 8.36
N LEU A 410 13.36 -3.50 7.59
CA LEU A 410 14.53 -2.80 7.08
C LEU A 410 14.12 -2.09 5.80
N TYR A 411 13.67 -0.84 5.93
CA TYR A 411 13.36 -0.01 4.78
C TYR A 411 14.67 0.40 4.11
N THR A 412 14.99 -0.24 3.01
CA THR A 412 15.83 0.41 2.00
C THR A 412 14.92 1.33 1.21
N SER A 413 14.71 2.55 1.71
CA SER A 413 14.10 3.60 0.92
C SER A 413 15.00 3.83 -0.29
N PRO A 414 14.52 3.72 -1.54
CA PRO A 414 15.31 4.22 -2.65
C PRO A 414 15.57 5.70 -2.36
N SER A 415 16.84 6.07 -2.38
CA SER A 415 17.22 7.48 -2.35
C SER A 415 16.50 8.18 -3.50
N PRO A 416 15.93 9.39 -3.32
CA PRO A 416 15.34 10.15 -4.43
C PRO A 416 16.33 10.51 -5.52
N ARG A 417 17.57 10.00 -5.46
CA ARG A 417 18.68 10.33 -6.35
C ARG A 417 19.18 9.17 -7.23
N ASP A 418 18.54 8.00 -7.16
CA ASP A 418 18.97 6.85 -7.99
C ASP A 418 18.05 6.69 -9.22
#